data_b096fefd55cd98e8be66ed588e856bc8
#
_entry.id   b096fefd55cd98e8be66ed588e856bc8
#
_cell.length_a   1.000
_cell.length_b   1.000
_cell.length_c   1.000
_cell.angle_alpha   90.00
_cell.angle_beta   90.00
_cell.angle_gamma   90.00
#
_symmetry.space_group_name_H-M   'P 1'
#
loop_
_entity.id
_entity.type
_entity.pdbx_description
1 polymer ?
#
loop_
_entity_poly.entity_id
_entity_poly.type
_entity_poly.pdbx_seq_one_letter_code
_entity_poly.pdbx_strand_id
1 'polypeptide(L)'
;MNVKNKKDKLLLSFPKTGQIKMSKDVTPMDFFGFIAPRPTVCVSTMDKDGNSNVAPYSFVTPLSFDPPLIAIAAAETRDTTLNSRETGEFVVAPVTEDWSEKGVKTEISLPREESEFEEIGLSEKESKKIKTPGVQEAPVNIECEYHDEFEIGDHVLLVGKIVHVETDDEGVKNGRLNLEDIGSLGHIKGEDFCISKTVSRIER
;
A
#
# COMPACT_ATOMS: atom_id res chain seq x y z
N MET A 1 -20.80 51.26 -9.42
CA MET A 1 -20.75 49.94 -10.00
C MET A 1 -20.19 48.96 -8.95
N ASN A 2 -21.10 48.24 -8.27
CA ASN A 2 -20.79 47.40 -7.11
C ASN A 2 -20.39 46.00 -7.58
N VAL A 3 -19.12 45.61 -7.36
CA VAL A 3 -18.68 44.24 -7.51
C VAL A 3 -18.88 43.53 -6.17
N LYS A 4 -19.93 42.73 -6.07
CA LYS A 4 -20.19 41.84 -4.92
C LYS A 4 -19.25 40.62 -4.98
N ASN A 5 -18.32 40.60 -4.03
CA ASN A 5 -17.47 39.46 -3.75
C ASN A 5 -18.31 38.35 -3.09
N LYS A 6 -18.68 37.32 -3.86
CA LYS A 6 -19.26 36.09 -3.33
C LYS A 6 -18.13 35.18 -2.84
N LYS A 7 -17.82 35.26 -1.54
CA LYS A 7 -17.11 34.18 -0.84
C LYS A 7 -18.14 33.08 -0.53
N ASP A 8 -18.23 32.08 -1.35
CA ASP A 8 -18.97 30.86 -1.02
C ASP A 8 -18.20 30.13 0.10
N LYS A 9 -18.62 30.39 1.34
CA LYS A 9 -18.24 29.56 2.48
C LYS A 9 -18.94 28.21 2.29
N LEU A 10 -18.16 27.18 1.96
CA LEU A 10 -18.60 25.80 2.12
C LEU A 10 -18.80 25.54 3.62
N LEU A 11 -20.03 25.75 4.10
CA LEU A 11 -20.43 25.38 5.45
C LEU A 11 -20.55 23.85 5.48
N LEU A 12 -19.51 23.17 5.97
CA LEU A 12 -19.62 21.79 6.45
C LEU A 12 -20.63 21.81 7.61
N SER A 13 -21.88 21.48 7.32
CA SER A 13 -22.87 21.23 8.37
C SER A 13 -22.55 19.90 9.05
N PHE A 14 -21.84 19.97 10.17
CA PHE A 14 -21.80 18.83 11.06
C PHE A 14 -23.22 18.54 11.55
N PRO A 15 -23.69 17.28 11.49
CA PRO A 15 -25.00 16.96 12.06
C PRO A 15 -24.96 17.31 13.55
N LYS A 16 -25.98 18.06 14.00
CA LYS A 16 -26.16 18.37 15.42
C LYS A 16 -26.12 17.06 16.19
N THR A 17 -25.36 17.05 17.29
CA THR A 17 -25.19 15.96 18.25
C THR A 17 -26.46 15.14 18.45
N GLY A 18 -26.71 14.20 17.53
CA GLY A 18 -27.60 13.08 17.79
C GLY A 18 -26.83 12.09 18.66
N GLN A 19 -27.48 11.54 19.65
CA GLN A 19 -26.94 10.47 20.48
C GLN A 19 -26.32 9.43 19.55
N ILE A 20 -25.00 9.17 19.69
CA ILE A 20 -24.33 8.08 19.02
C ILE A 20 -25.02 6.82 19.51
N LYS A 21 -25.88 6.24 18.69
CA LYS A 21 -26.53 4.96 18.95
C LYS A 21 -25.43 3.93 18.85
N MET A 22 -24.87 3.49 19.98
CA MET A 22 -23.90 2.41 20.01
C MET A 22 -24.52 1.20 19.31
N SER A 23 -23.94 0.76 18.20
CA SER A 23 -24.32 -0.52 17.58
C SER A 23 -23.93 -1.63 18.55
N LYS A 24 -24.85 -2.54 18.84
CA LYS A 24 -24.57 -3.69 19.71
C LYS A 24 -23.70 -4.75 19.04
N ASP A 25 -23.44 -4.57 17.75
CA ASP A 25 -22.82 -5.58 16.87
C ASP A 25 -21.34 -5.32 16.57
N VAL A 26 -20.71 -4.31 17.23
CA VAL A 26 -19.31 -3.99 17.06
C VAL A 26 -18.46 -4.68 18.09
N THR A 27 -17.45 -5.40 17.66
CA THR A 27 -16.46 -6.09 18.50
C THR A 27 -15.08 -5.42 18.40
N PRO A 28 -14.14 -5.67 19.34
CA PRO A 28 -12.76 -5.19 19.21
C PRO A 28 -12.08 -5.59 17.90
N MET A 29 -12.46 -6.73 17.33
CA MET A 29 -11.93 -7.20 16.04
C MET A 29 -12.36 -6.37 14.84
N ASP A 30 -13.36 -5.51 14.98
CA ASP A 30 -13.81 -4.62 13.91
C ASP A 30 -12.95 -3.35 13.77
N PHE A 31 -11.96 -3.14 14.65
CA PHE A 31 -11.15 -1.92 14.72
C PHE A 31 -10.49 -1.56 13.38
N PHE A 32 -10.03 -2.56 12.63
CA PHE A 32 -9.34 -2.32 11.36
C PHE A 32 -10.26 -1.74 10.28
N GLY A 33 -11.57 -2.01 10.34
CA GLY A 33 -12.57 -1.36 9.48
C GLY A 33 -12.83 0.11 9.84
N PHE A 34 -12.45 0.56 11.03
CA PHE A 34 -12.59 1.96 11.46
C PHE A 34 -11.33 2.79 11.20
N ILE A 35 -10.19 2.14 10.97
CA ILE A 35 -8.95 2.78 10.52
C ILE A 35 -8.85 2.55 9.01
N ALA A 36 -9.74 3.20 8.28
CA ALA A 36 -9.90 3.05 6.83
C ALA A 36 -10.14 4.43 6.16
N PRO A 37 -9.82 4.56 4.87
CA PRO A 37 -9.10 3.59 4.03
C PRO A 37 -7.62 3.52 4.36
N ARG A 38 -7.07 2.31 4.37
CA ARG A 38 -5.62 2.08 4.46
C ARG A 38 -5.02 2.01 3.06
N PRO A 39 -3.81 2.53 2.82
CA PRO A 39 -3.17 2.36 1.52
C PRO A 39 -3.00 0.88 1.20
N THR A 40 -3.33 0.49 -0.02
CA THR A 40 -3.06 -0.86 -0.52
C THR A 40 -1.80 -0.83 -1.36
N VAL A 41 -0.88 -1.72 -1.05
CA VAL A 41 0.37 -1.92 -1.80
C VAL A 41 0.50 -3.40 -2.17
N CYS A 42 1.17 -3.69 -3.28
CA CYS A 42 1.75 -5.01 -3.51
C CYS A 42 3.19 -5.00 -3.01
N VAL A 43 3.59 -6.09 -2.37
CA VAL A 43 4.99 -6.33 -1.97
C VAL A 43 5.49 -7.48 -2.79
N SER A 44 6.53 -7.24 -3.58
CA SER A 44 7.23 -8.29 -4.30
C SER A 44 8.49 -8.71 -3.55
N THR A 45 8.77 -9.98 -3.62
CA THR A 45 9.93 -10.65 -3.04
C THR A 45 10.45 -11.71 -4.01
N MET A 46 11.61 -12.25 -3.74
CA MET A 46 12.20 -13.34 -4.51
C MET A 46 12.86 -14.31 -3.53
N ASP A 47 12.72 -15.59 -3.75
CA ASP A 47 13.43 -16.60 -2.98
C ASP A 47 14.89 -16.73 -3.44
N LYS A 48 15.68 -17.56 -2.74
CA LYS A 48 17.09 -17.83 -3.09
C LYS A 48 17.26 -18.57 -4.43
N ASP A 49 16.23 -19.24 -4.90
CA ASP A 49 16.25 -20.01 -6.15
C ASP A 49 15.82 -19.16 -7.35
N GLY A 50 15.39 -17.90 -7.10
CA GLY A 50 15.02 -16.92 -8.11
C GLY A 50 13.52 -16.90 -8.44
N ASN A 51 12.69 -17.60 -7.66
CA ASN A 51 11.24 -17.56 -7.84
C ASN A 51 10.69 -16.27 -7.24
N SER A 52 10.02 -15.48 -8.05
CA SER A 52 9.38 -14.22 -7.63
C SER A 52 8.01 -14.48 -7.02
N ASN A 53 7.67 -13.68 -6.02
CA ASN A 53 6.38 -13.66 -5.36
C ASN A 53 5.87 -12.23 -5.27
N VAL A 54 4.56 -12.01 -5.37
CA VAL A 54 3.93 -10.70 -5.15
C VAL A 54 2.60 -10.88 -4.43
N ALA A 55 2.41 -10.13 -3.33
CA ALA A 55 1.19 -10.23 -2.52
C ALA A 55 0.70 -8.84 -2.06
N PRO A 56 -0.65 -8.64 -1.85
CA PRO A 56 -1.21 -7.37 -1.46
C PRO A 56 -1.17 -7.19 0.06
N TYR A 57 -0.87 -5.97 0.48
CA TYR A 57 -0.84 -5.56 1.89
C TYR A 57 -1.52 -4.21 2.10
N SER A 58 -2.20 -4.07 3.24
CA SER A 58 -2.74 -2.79 3.71
C SER A 58 -2.25 -2.40 5.11
N PHE A 59 -1.45 -3.24 5.75
CA PHE A 59 -0.76 -2.91 7.00
C PHE A 59 0.66 -2.43 6.66
N VAL A 60 0.74 -1.24 6.07
CA VAL A 60 1.98 -0.60 5.61
C VAL A 60 2.08 0.81 6.14
N THR A 61 3.27 1.22 6.56
CA THR A 61 3.50 2.59 7.05
C THR A 61 4.96 3.03 6.91
N PRO A 62 5.23 4.30 6.53
CA PRO A 62 6.55 4.88 6.70
C PRO A 62 6.89 4.99 8.19
N LEU A 63 8.14 4.71 8.58
CA LEU A 63 8.60 4.72 9.97
C LEU A 63 9.57 5.85 10.29
N SER A 64 10.50 6.15 9.37
CA SER A 64 11.60 7.08 9.60
C SER A 64 12.02 7.79 8.33
N PHE A 65 12.57 8.99 8.46
CA PHE A 65 13.15 9.74 7.35
C PHE A 65 14.69 9.60 7.29
N ASP A 66 15.35 9.38 8.43
CA ASP A 66 16.80 9.21 8.49
C ASP A 66 17.18 8.13 9.52
N PRO A 67 17.56 6.92 9.07
CA PRO A 67 17.47 6.44 7.69
C PRO A 67 16.02 6.34 7.22
N PRO A 68 15.74 6.35 5.89
CA PRO A 68 14.39 6.19 5.38
C PRO A 68 13.94 4.73 5.57
N LEU A 69 12.91 4.52 6.41
CA LEU A 69 12.39 3.21 6.76
C LEU A 69 10.90 3.10 6.46
N ILE A 70 10.48 1.93 6.01
CA ILE A 70 9.10 1.53 5.82
C ILE A 70 8.83 0.21 6.54
N ALA A 71 7.62 0.02 7.05
CA ALA A 71 7.22 -1.24 7.64
C ALA A 71 5.98 -1.83 6.98
N ILE A 72 5.93 -3.16 6.97
CA ILE A 72 4.80 -3.97 6.50
C ILE A 72 4.54 -5.04 7.56
N ALA A 73 3.28 -5.19 8.01
CA ALA A 73 2.93 -6.32 8.85
C ALA A 73 2.41 -7.46 7.98
N ALA A 74 3.09 -8.60 8.04
CA ALA A 74 2.78 -9.82 7.31
C ALA A 74 2.71 -11.02 8.27
N ALA A 75 1.96 -12.07 7.93
CA ALA A 75 2.01 -13.30 8.71
C ALA A 75 3.36 -13.99 8.54
N GLU A 76 3.85 -14.63 9.60
CA GLU A 76 5.18 -15.26 9.63
C GLU A 76 5.39 -16.30 8.54
N THR A 77 4.33 -17.01 8.17
CA THR A 77 4.37 -18.12 7.21
C THR A 77 4.20 -17.72 5.74
N ARG A 78 4.04 -16.42 5.45
CA ARG A 78 3.88 -15.94 4.08
C ARG A 78 5.22 -15.90 3.35
N ASP A 79 5.19 -16.16 2.03
CA ASP A 79 6.39 -16.10 1.18
C ASP A 79 7.06 -14.74 1.24
N THR A 80 6.30 -13.65 1.33
CA THR A 80 6.83 -12.30 1.56
C THR A 80 7.77 -12.26 2.77
N THR A 81 7.38 -12.84 3.91
CA THR A 81 8.20 -12.87 5.13
C THR A 81 9.41 -13.78 4.96
N LEU A 82 9.18 -14.99 4.43
CA LEU A 82 10.22 -15.98 4.25
C LEU A 82 11.30 -15.50 3.26
N ASN A 83 10.88 -14.99 2.11
CA ASN A 83 11.77 -14.50 1.06
C ASN A 83 12.57 -13.27 1.51
N SER A 84 11.92 -12.31 2.20
CA SER A 84 12.61 -11.14 2.75
C SER A 84 13.71 -11.52 3.73
N ARG A 85 13.51 -12.55 4.54
CA ARG A 85 14.55 -13.10 5.45
C ARG A 85 15.66 -13.81 4.68
N GLU A 86 15.32 -14.55 3.62
CA GLU A 86 16.28 -15.34 2.84
C GLU A 86 17.19 -14.48 1.97
N THR A 87 16.61 -13.48 1.30
CA THR A 87 17.35 -12.67 0.30
C THR A 87 17.76 -11.31 0.83
N GLY A 88 17.11 -10.84 1.90
CA GLY A 88 17.38 -9.52 2.46
C GLY A 88 16.78 -8.37 1.64
N GLU A 89 15.81 -8.64 0.76
CA GLU A 89 15.29 -7.66 -0.19
C GLU A 89 13.78 -7.78 -0.36
N PHE A 90 13.12 -6.64 -0.64
CA PHE A 90 11.73 -6.60 -1.12
C PHE A 90 11.43 -5.26 -1.81
N VAL A 91 10.38 -5.22 -2.62
CA VAL A 91 9.89 -4.00 -3.26
C VAL A 91 8.46 -3.72 -2.82
N VAL A 92 8.15 -2.44 -2.55
CA VAL A 92 6.79 -1.98 -2.23
C VAL A 92 6.25 -1.15 -3.38
N ALA A 93 5.14 -1.59 -3.95
CA ALA A 93 4.48 -0.98 -5.10
C ALA A 93 3.06 -0.53 -4.74
N PRO A 94 2.78 0.80 -4.62
CA PRO A 94 1.43 1.29 -4.39
C PRO A 94 0.46 0.87 -5.48
N VAL A 95 -0.70 0.33 -5.08
CA VAL A 95 -1.75 -0.10 -6.02
C VAL A 95 -2.59 1.10 -6.44
N THR A 96 -2.72 1.30 -7.76
CA THR A 96 -3.55 2.34 -8.36
C THR A 96 -4.78 1.75 -9.05
N GLU A 97 -5.73 2.59 -9.45
CA GLU A 97 -7.03 2.17 -9.97
C GLU A 97 -6.91 1.25 -11.19
N ASP A 98 -5.99 1.56 -12.10
CA ASP A 98 -5.82 0.89 -13.41
C ASP A 98 -5.37 -0.57 -13.32
N TRP A 99 -4.66 -0.95 -12.25
CA TRP A 99 -4.25 -2.33 -12.01
C TRP A 99 -4.77 -2.93 -10.68
N SER A 100 -5.75 -2.25 -10.05
CA SER A 100 -6.29 -2.61 -8.74
C SER A 100 -6.84 -4.05 -8.67
N GLU A 101 -7.56 -4.49 -9.71
CA GLU A 101 -8.09 -5.86 -9.75
C GLU A 101 -6.98 -6.92 -9.76
N LYS A 102 -5.93 -6.70 -10.56
CA LYS A 102 -4.77 -7.60 -10.58
C LYS A 102 -4.03 -7.58 -9.26
N GLY A 103 -3.75 -6.38 -8.72
CA GLY A 103 -3.06 -6.20 -7.45
C GLY A 103 -3.75 -6.90 -6.28
N VAL A 104 -5.09 -6.85 -6.19
CA VAL A 104 -5.83 -7.57 -5.14
C VAL A 104 -5.86 -9.08 -5.40
N LYS A 105 -5.95 -9.51 -6.65
CA LYS A 105 -5.96 -10.94 -7.01
C LYS A 105 -4.66 -11.67 -6.65
N THR A 106 -3.54 -10.98 -6.43
CA THR A 106 -2.31 -11.60 -5.94
C THR A 106 -2.42 -12.15 -4.51
N GLU A 107 -3.57 -12.01 -3.83
CA GLU A 107 -3.85 -12.67 -2.54
C GLU A 107 -4.03 -14.19 -2.66
N ILE A 108 -4.06 -14.75 -3.87
CA ILE A 108 -4.15 -16.20 -4.09
C ILE A 108 -3.03 -16.94 -3.35
N SER A 109 -3.30 -18.21 -3.01
CA SER A 109 -2.28 -19.06 -2.41
C SER A 109 -1.78 -20.04 -3.46
N LEU A 110 -0.51 -19.90 -3.83
CA LEU A 110 0.20 -20.79 -4.76
C LEU A 110 1.26 -21.59 -4.02
N PRO A 111 1.73 -22.71 -4.58
CA PRO A 111 3.00 -23.32 -4.20
C PRO A 111 4.14 -22.31 -4.33
N ARG A 112 5.13 -22.39 -3.43
CA ARG A 112 6.22 -21.40 -3.35
C ARG A 112 7.08 -21.29 -4.64
N GLU A 113 7.11 -22.33 -5.44
CA GLU A 113 7.79 -22.40 -6.74
C GLU A 113 6.98 -21.78 -7.90
N GLU A 114 5.72 -21.39 -7.67
CA GLU A 114 4.85 -20.73 -8.63
C GLU A 114 4.75 -19.23 -8.31
N SER A 115 4.66 -18.38 -9.35
CA SER A 115 4.66 -16.92 -9.20
C SER A 115 3.28 -16.33 -9.46
N GLU A 116 2.79 -15.50 -8.52
CA GLU A 116 1.58 -14.71 -8.73
C GLU A 116 1.70 -13.73 -9.89
N PHE A 117 2.94 -13.29 -10.24
CA PHE A 117 3.17 -12.49 -11.44
C PHE A 117 2.66 -13.20 -12.69
N GLU A 118 3.04 -14.47 -12.86
CA GLU A 118 2.64 -15.28 -14.03
C GLU A 118 1.15 -15.60 -13.98
N GLU A 119 0.65 -16.09 -12.84
CA GLU A 119 -0.74 -16.54 -12.70
C GLU A 119 -1.75 -15.40 -12.89
N ILE A 120 -1.47 -14.22 -12.37
CA ILE A 120 -2.36 -13.06 -12.47
C ILE A 120 -2.08 -12.25 -13.76
N GLY A 121 -0.96 -12.48 -14.41
CA GLY A 121 -0.54 -11.74 -15.60
C GLY A 121 -0.09 -10.31 -15.27
N LEU A 122 0.64 -10.17 -14.15
CA LEU A 122 1.45 -8.99 -13.86
C LEU A 122 2.83 -9.16 -14.49
N SER A 123 3.50 -8.05 -14.73
CA SER A 123 4.84 -8.04 -15.31
C SER A 123 5.89 -7.65 -14.28
N GLU A 124 6.98 -8.38 -14.23
CA GLU A 124 8.13 -8.01 -13.44
C GLU A 124 8.83 -6.78 -14.02
N LYS A 125 9.30 -5.90 -13.15
CA LYS A 125 10.12 -4.75 -13.49
C LYS A 125 11.50 -4.90 -12.86
N GLU A 126 12.56 -4.83 -13.67
CA GLU A 126 13.92 -4.90 -13.18
C GLU A 126 14.21 -3.78 -12.18
N SER A 127 14.66 -4.14 -10.98
CA SER A 127 15.08 -3.20 -9.93
C SER A 127 16.47 -2.62 -10.24
N LYS A 128 16.78 -1.46 -9.67
CA LYS A 128 18.04 -0.72 -9.91
C LYS A 128 19.12 -1.01 -8.87
N LYS A 129 18.74 -1.33 -7.63
CA LYS A 129 19.66 -1.49 -6.50
C LYS A 129 19.65 -2.87 -5.88
N ILE A 130 18.58 -3.62 -6.07
CA ILE A 130 18.38 -4.96 -5.53
C ILE A 130 18.05 -5.93 -6.66
N LYS A 131 18.00 -7.24 -6.34
CA LYS A 131 17.69 -8.28 -7.34
C LYS A 131 16.20 -8.57 -7.43
N THR A 132 15.48 -8.41 -6.31
CA THR A 132 14.04 -8.60 -6.26
C THR A 132 13.33 -7.69 -7.25
N PRO A 133 12.50 -8.22 -8.18
CA PRO A 133 11.83 -7.40 -9.17
C PRO A 133 10.72 -6.52 -8.56
N GLY A 134 10.49 -5.36 -9.14
CA GLY A 134 9.32 -4.55 -8.90
C GLY A 134 8.12 -4.99 -9.75
N VAL A 135 7.04 -4.21 -9.71
CA VAL A 135 5.82 -4.41 -10.51
C VAL A 135 5.79 -3.38 -11.64
N GLN A 136 5.74 -3.85 -12.90
CA GLN A 136 5.77 -2.99 -14.09
C GLN A 136 4.54 -2.09 -14.19
N GLU A 137 3.37 -2.59 -13.78
CA GLU A 137 2.10 -1.86 -13.78
C GLU A 137 2.04 -0.76 -12.70
N ALA A 138 2.92 -0.79 -11.71
CA ALA A 138 2.94 0.20 -10.64
C ALA A 138 3.69 1.47 -11.07
N PRO A 139 3.11 2.67 -10.84
CA PRO A 139 3.75 3.95 -11.16
C PRO A 139 4.93 4.26 -10.23
N VAL A 140 5.07 3.54 -9.14
CA VAL A 140 6.15 3.68 -8.16
C VAL A 140 6.58 2.31 -7.69
N ASN A 141 7.89 2.06 -7.66
CA ASN A 141 8.51 0.90 -7.04
C ASN A 141 9.52 1.39 -6.00
N ILE A 142 9.33 0.99 -4.74
CA ILE A 142 10.17 1.36 -3.59
C ILE A 142 11.03 0.16 -3.25
N GLU A 143 12.30 0.20 -3.63
CA GLU A 143 13.26 -0.86 -3.39
C GLU A 143 13.79 -0.79 -1.96
N CYS A 144 13.72 -1.91 -1.24
CA CYS A 144 14.07 -2.00 0.16
C CYS A 144 15.08 -3.11 0.43
N GLU A 145 16.10 -2.80 1.23
CA GLU A 145 16.89 -3.79 1.96
C GLU A 145 16.19 -4.13 3.26
N TYR A 146 16.10 -5.42 3.59
CA TYR A 146 15.62 -5.88 4.90
C TYR A 146 16.50 -5.28 6.01
N HIS A 147 15.89 -4.60 6.97
CA HIS A 147 16.60 -3.89 8.02
C HIS A 147 16.45 -4.56 9.38
N ASP A 148 15.22 -4.89 9.76
CA ASP A 148 14.89 -5.49 11.06
C ASP A 148 13.49 -6.11 11.00
N GLU A 149 13.10 -6.86 12.04
CA GLU A 149 11.73 -7.34 12.19
C GLU A 149 11.33 -7.44 13.67
N PHE A 150 10.02 -7.37 13.91
CA PHE A 150 9.46 -7.49 15.26
C PHE A 150 8.22 -8.39 15.23
N GLU A 151 8.19 -9.41 16.09
CA GLU A 151 6.99 -10.21 16.30
C GLU A 151 5.91 -9.36 17.02
N ILE A 152 4.73 -9.22 16.42
CA ILE A 152 3.62 -8.43 16.94
C ILE A 152 2.32 -9.22 16.82
N GLY A 153 1.94 -9.90 17.90
CA GLY A 153 0.73 -10.72 17.92
C GLY A 153 0.83 -11.91 16.97
N ASP A 154 -0.03 -11.93 15.94
CA ASP A 154 -0.07 -12.97 14.89
C ASP A 154 0.65 -12.55 13.60
N HIS A 155 1.35 -11.43 13.64
CA HIS A 155 2.10 -10.87 12.52
C HIS A 155 3.55 -10.60 12.88
N VAL A 156 4.37 -10.48 11.84
CA VAL A 156 5.73 -9.94 11.90
C VAL A 156 5.72 -8.57 11.24
N LEU A 157 6.22 -7.57 11.94
CA LEU A 157 6.47 -6.24 11.37
C LEU A 157 7.83 -6.26 10.68
N LEU A 158 7.83 -6.47 9.37
CA LEU A 158 9.03 -6.36 8.54
C LEU A 158 9.41 -4.90 8.35
N VAL A 159 10.66 -4.55 8.64
CA VAL A 159 11.19 -3.20 8.45
C VAL A 159 12.19 -3.21 7.30
N GLY A 160 11.93 -2.41 6.28
CA GLY A 160 12.83 -2.21 5.16
C GLY A 160 13.48 -0.83 5.17
N LYS A 161 14.78 -0.80 4.87
CA LYS A 161 15.50 0.43 4.56
C LYS A 161 15.34 0.73 3.08
N ILE A 162 14.75 1.87 2.75
CA ILE A 162 14.56 2.29 1.37
C ILE A 162 15.92 2.64 0.76
N VAL A 163 16.29 1.96 -0.31
CA VAL A 163 17.57 2.15 -1.02
C VAL A 163 17.40 2.79 -2.41
N HIS A 164 16.21 2.69 -2.98
CA HIS A 164 15.85 3.35 -4.23
C HIS A 164 14.34 3.52 -4.35
N VAL A 165 13.93 4.55 -5.10
CA VAL A 165 12.54 4.75 -5.50
C VAL A 165 12.53 5.03 -7.00
N GLU A 166 11.96 4.11 -7.76
CA GLU A 166 11.71 4.31 -9.19
C GLU A 166 10.29 4.81 -9.40
N THR A 167 10.12 5.80 -10.25
CA THR A 167 8.82 6.44 -10.52
C THR A 167 8.56 6.56 -12.01
N ASP A 168 7.27 6.48 -12.37
CA ASP A 168 6.77 6.85 -13.67
C ASP A 168 6.40 8.34 -13.67
N ASP A 169 6.80 9.08 -14.71
CA ASP A 169 6.54 10.51 -14.84
C ASP A 169 5.04 10.85 -14.92
N GLU A 170 4.20 9.95 -15.45
CA GLU A 170 2.75 10.14 -15.52
C GLU A 170 2.07 9.90 -14.18
N GLY A 171 2.56 8.92 -13.41
CA GLY A 171 2.00 8.50 -12.12
C GLY A 171 2.43 9.35 -10.93
N VAL A 172 3.47 10.19 -11.07
CA VAL A 172 4.04 10.99 -9.98
C VAL A 172 4.09 12.47 -10.34
N LYS A 173 3.60 13.32 -9.42
CA LYS A 173 3.58 14.77 -9.58
C LYS A 173 3.99 15.46 -8.29
N ASN A 174 4.97 16.36 -8.37
CA ASN A 174 5.46 17.11 -7.20
C ASN A 174 5.92 16.20 -6.04
N GLY A 175 6.57 15.08 -6.33
CA GLY A 175 7.08 14.13 -5.33
C GLY A 175 6.00 13.32 -4.60
N ARG A 176 4.80 13.19 -5.16
CA ARG A 176 3.71 12.34 -4.67
C ARG A 176 2.97 11.65 -5.81
N LEU A 177 2.21 10.62 -5.49
CA LEU A 177 1.28 10.02 -6.46
C LEU A 177 0.33 11.09 -7.03
N ASN A 178 0.14 11.08 -8.32
CA ASN A 178 -0.80 11.95 -9.04
C ASN A 178 -2.23 11.40 -8.88
N LEU A 179 -2.76 11.47 -7.65
CA LEU A 179 -4.02 10.82 -7.27
C LEU A 179 -5.20 11.25 -8.13
N GLU A 180 -5.20 12.50 -8.60
CA GLU A 180 -6.27 13.05 -9.41
C GLU A 180 -6.43 12.28 -10.74
N ASP A 181 -5.32 11.83 -11.31
CA ASP A 181 -5.30 11.14 -12.62
C ASP A 181 -5.34 9.62 -12.46
N ILE A 182 -4.50 9.04 -11.57
CA ILE A 182 -4.34 7.59 -11.47
C ILE A 182 -5.14 6.94 -10.35
N GLY A 183 -5.61 7.69 -9.35
CA GLY A 183 -6.27 7.16 -8.17
C GLY A 183 -5.36 6.24 -7.33
N SER A 184 -5.64 6.08 -6.05
CA SER A 184 -4.95 5.12 -5.19
C SER A 184 -5.96 4.19 -4.53
N LEU A 185 -5.66 2.90 -4.50
CA LEU A 185 -6.52 1.91 -3.87
C LEU A 185 -6.40 1.99 -2.35
N GLY A 186 -7.54 2.13 -1.68
CA GLY A 186 -7.63 2.12 -0.23
C GLY A 186 -8.46 0.95 0.27
N HIS A 187 -7.91 0.09 1.10
CA HIS A 187 -8.62 -1.04 1.70
C HIS A 187 -9.49 -0.58 2.88
N ILE A 188 -10.75 -0.99 2.88
CA ILE A 188 -11.69 -0.71 3.96
C ILE A 188 -11.79 -1.94 4.88
N LYS A 189 -12.41 -3.02 4.40
CA LYS A 189 -12.58 -4.28 5.16
C LYS A 189 -13.03 -5.40 4.22
N GLY A 190 -12.45 -6.59 4.35
CA GLY A 190 -12.82 -7.73 3.50
C GLY A 190 -12.59 -7.40 2.03
N GLU A 191 -13.64 -7.52 1.22
CA GLU A 191 -13.60 -7.21 -0.21
C GLU A 191 -13.95 -5.75 -0.55
N ASP A 192 -14.15 -4.90 0.47
CA ASP A 192 -14.49 -3.50 0.27
C ASP A 192 -13.24 -2.62 0.15
N PHE A 193 -13.13 -1.95 -0.98
CA PHE A 193 -12.08 -0.99 -1.30
C PHE A 193 -12.69 0.34 -1.76
N CYS A 194 -11.90 1.40 -1.74
CA CYS A 194 -12.22 2.67 -2.37
C CYS A 194 -11.06 3.17 -3.23
N ILE A 195 -11.38 4.04 -4.19
CA ILE A 195 -10.38 4.75 -4.98
C ILE A 195 -10.29 6.19 -4.50
N SER A 196 -9.11 6.60 -4.07
CA SER A 196 -8.84 7.98 -3.63
C SER A 196 -8.33 8.81 -4.81
N LYS A 197 -9.15 9.77 -5.30
CA LYS A 197 -8.84 10.67 -6.42
C LYS A 197 -8.84 12.16 -6.05
N THR A 198 -9.36 12.51 -4.89
CA THR A 198 -9.52 13.91 -4.50
C THR A 198 -8.43 14.33 -3.53
N VAL A 199 -7.72 15.40 -3.86
CA VAL A 199 -6.72 16.02 -3.01
C VAL A 199 -7.24 17.35 -2.50
N SER A 200 -7.30 17.51 -1.17
CA SER A 200 -7.67 18.77 -0.52
C SER A 200 -6.48 19.38 0.20
N ARG A 201 -6.21 20.66 -0.05
CA ARG A 201 -5.20 21.40 0.69
C ARG A 201 -5.82 21.99 1.95
N ILE A 202 -5.29 21.62 3.11
CA ILE A 202 -5.69 22.16 4.41
C ILE A 202 -4.53 23.02 4.92
N GLU A 203 -4.81 24.30 5.17
CA GLU A 203 -3.83 25.22 5.78
C GLU A 203 -3.66 24.85 7.27
N ARG A 204 -2.41 24.88 7.75
CA ARG A 204 -2.05 24.60 9.15
C ARG A 204 -1.67 25.89 9.86
#